data_b6d46ef23b2fc74e290c10aa9a2cb5f8
#
_entry.id   b6d46ef23b2fc74e290c10aa9a2cb5f8
#
_cell.length_a   1.000
_cell.length_b   1.000
_cell.length_c   1.000
_cell.angle_alpha   90.00
_cell.angle_beta   90.00
_cell.angle_gamma   90.00
#
_symmetry.space_group_name_H-M   'P 1'
#
loop_
_entity.id
_entity.type
_entity.pdbx_description
1 polymer ?
#
loop_
_entity_poly.entity_id
_entity_poly.type
_entity_poly.pdbx_seq_one_letter_code
_entity_poly.pdbx_strand_id
1 'polypeptide(L)'
;MIILNATKFCIATFLSNLGDVIYSVVIAWYIADVLQSGFLMGAVLFSLGLSRFIAGLLCGPVIDRIGAKLFLWLSDMIRAIIVLVLAILLWDHTISFVILIMVSVLFGAIDAFYWSASESIKPRLVATEYLSRLNSQYFTVVRTTIILGPLIAAWMVESISIEHSLIAISILYVFSTFLILFIDSKNSHLENMNDNNDKTSYFSDLRLGFSFLNRQKMIFYLVITMFFVNIGANGVNVLFPFLAKNVSGDAKYLGYIYSSMSMGSLLTGLIFSVKSIHKVELKIIYLSFLLQATGIAALCFTQNFLIILIFVFVIGLITGFIGVLIPTFVQRSVPIHLLGRVNSIMMAISMLSTPVAQFIFGVSVDYFNIKYLFFIAGALGIVTSLSSLLINERKGTPRETVM
;
A
#
# COMPACT_ATOMS: atom_id res chain seq x y z
N MET A 1 -17.29 27.89 5.08
CA MET A 1 -15.86 27.92 4.74
C MET A 1 -15.17 26.59 5.12
N ILE A 2 -15.24 26.10 6.34
CA ILE A 2 -14.61 24.85 6.83
C ILE A 2 -15.05 23.62 6.01
N ILE A 3 -16.36 23.41 5.82
CA ILE A 3 -16.90 22.30 5.02
C ILE A 3 -16.39 22.35 3.57
N LEU A 4 -16.29 23.55 2.99
CA LEU A 4 -15.81 23.74 1.62
C LEU A 4 -14.34 23.34 1.46
N ASN A 5 -13.48 23.68 2.44
CA ASN A 5 -12.07 23.29 2.42
C ASN A 5 -11.88 21.77 2.59
N ALA A 6 -12.64 21.13 3.47
CA ALA A 6 -12.67 19.69 3.64
C ALA A 6 -13.12 18.97 2.34
N THR A 7 -14.16 19.49 1.69
CA THR A 7 -14.64 18.93 0.40
C THR A 7 -13.60 19.09 -0.71
N LYS A 8 -12.99 20.28 -0.85
CA LYS A 8 -11.89 20.51 -1.82
C LYS A 8 -10.73 19.55 -1.58
N PHE A 9 -10.33 19.35 -0.32
CA PHE A 9 -9.29 18.40 0.05
C PHE A 9 -9.66 16.98 -0.33
N CYS A 10 -10.88 16.52 -0.04
CA CYS A 10 -11.33 15.19 -0.40
C CYS A 10 -11.36 14.96 -1.92
N ILE A 11 -11.82 15.95 -2.70
CA ILE A 11 -11.85 15.87 -4.16
C ILE A 11 -10.41 15.88 -4.72
N ALA A 12 -9.54 16.75 -4.22
CA ALA A 12 -8.13 16.77 -4.62
C ALA A 12 -7.44 15.43 -4.33
N THR A 13 -7.64 14.88 -3.12
CA THR A 13 -7.14 13.56 -2.74
C THR A 13 -7.69 12.47 -3.64
N PHE A 14 -8.98 12.52 -4.04
CA PHE A 14 -9.56 11.57 -4.98
C PHE A 14 -8.83 11.60 -6.32
N LEU A 15 -8.63 12.79 -6.90
CA LEU A 15 -7.96 12.95 -8.20
C LEU A 15 -6.50 12.51 -8.14
N SER A 16 -5.78 12.92 -7.10
CA SER A 16 -4.38 12.55 -6.89
C SER A 16 -4.20 11.05 -6.73
N ASN A 17 -4.95 10.42 -5.80
CA ASN A 17 -4.87 8.96 -5.59
C ASN A 17 -5.37 8.16 -6.81
N LEU A 18 -6.37 8.67 -7.52
CA LEU A 18 -6.83 8.03 -8.75
C LEU A 18 -5.70 8.04 -9.80
N GLY A 19 -5.01 9.17 -9.94
CA GLY A 19 -3.81 9.28 -10.77
C GLY A 19 -2.72 8.28 -10.38
N ASP A 20 -2.43 8.13 -9.08
CA ASP A 20 -1.42 7.18 -8.57
C ASP A 20 -1.77 5.73 -8.91
N VAL A 21 -3.04 5.34 -8.71
CA VAL A 21 -3.49 3.97 -8.99
C VAL A 21 -3.49 3.68 -10.49
N ILE A 22 -3.99 4.62 -11.31
CA ILE A 22 -3.98 4.47 -12.77
C ILE A 22 -2.52 4.39 -13.26
N TYR A 23 -1.64 5.28 -12.81
CA TYR A 23 -0.22 5.28 -13.17
C TYR A 23 0.44 3.93 -12.86
N SER A 24 0.21 3.40 -11.67
CA SER A 24 0.82 2.13 -11.26
C SER A 24 0.39 0.96 -12.15
N VAL A 25 -0.88 0.91 -12.55
CA VAL A 25 -1.41 -0.14 -13.43
C VAL A 25 -0.91 0.04 -14.87
N VAL A 26 -0.91 1.28 -15.38
CA VAL A 26 -0.45 1.61 -16.74
C VAL A 26 1.03 1.26 -16.92
N ILE A 27 1.88 1.64 -15.97
CA ILE A 27 3.32 1.33 -16.04
C ILE A 27 3.57 -0.18 -15.86
N ALA A 28 2.86 -0.83 -14.94
CA ALA A 28 2.97 -2.28 -14.78
C ALA A 28 2.57 -3.03 -16.05
N TRP A 29 1.50 -2.60 -16.70
CA TRP A 29 1.09 -3.17 -17.99
C TRP A 29 2.11 -2.89 -19.10
N TYR A 30 2.60 -1.66 -19.20
CA TYR A 30 3.64 -1.30 -20.19
C TYR A 30 4.88 -2.19 -20.05
N ILE A 31 5.37 -2.40 -18.84
CA ILE A 31 6.54 -3.26 -18.61
C ILE A 31 6.24 -4.73 -18.95
N ALA A 32 5.06 -5.23 -18.57
CA ALA A 32 4.71 -6.62 -18.82
C ALA A 32 4.40 -6.92 -20.28
N ASP A 33 3.75 -6.00 -20.97
CA ASP A 33 3.28 -6.20 -22.35
C ASP A 33 4.31 -5.78 -23.40
N VAL A 34 4.84 -4.58 -23.29
CA VAL A 34 5.75 -3.99 -24.28
C VAL A 34 7.21 -4.41 -24.02
N LEU A 35 7.70 -4.19 -22.79
CA LEU A 35 9.10 -4.46 -22.44
C LEU A 35 9.35 -5.94 -22.09
N GLN A 36 8.35 -6.67 -21.69
CA GLN A 36 8.36 -8.11 -21.39
C GLN A 36 9.49 -8.54 -20.44
N SER A 37 9.86 -7.67 -19.51
CA SER A 37 10.97 -7.88 -18.57
C SER A 37 10.50 -7.91 -17.14
N GLY A 38 10.61 -9.06 -16.49
CA GLY A 38 10.35 -9.22 -15.07
C GLY A 38 11.40 -8.49 -14.22
N PHE A 39 12.67 -8.53 -14.64
CA PHE A 39 13.73 -7.77 -13.97
C PHE A 39 13.40 -6.27 -13.91
N LEU A 40 12.97 -5.70 -15.03
CA LEU A 40 12.63 -4.28 -15.09
C LEU A 40 11.41 -3.95 -14.21
N MET A 41 10.39 -4.80 -14.21
CA MET A 41 9.25 -4.68 -13.32
C MET A 41 9.68 -4.65 -11.85
N GLY A 42 10.49 -5.63 -11.44
CA GLY A 42 11.02 -5.73 -10.09
C GLY A 42 11.88 -4.52 -9.71
N ALA A 43 12.77 -4.07 -10.59
CA ALA A 43 13.65 -2.94 -10.36
C ALA A 43 12.89 -1.60 -10.23
N VAL A 44 11.88 -1.36 -11.06
CA VAL A 44 11.00 -0.18 -11.00
C VAL A 44 10.22 -0.15 -9.68
N LEU A 45 9.58 -1.24 -9.33
CA LEU A 45 8.79 -1.31 -8.09
C LEU A 45 9.66 -1.28 -6.82
N PHE A 46 10.84 -1.91 -6.86
CA PHE A 46 11.83 -1.82 -5.79
C PHE A 46 12.30 -0.39 -5.57
N SER A 47 12.68 0.30 -6.65
CA SER A 47 13.17 1.68 -6.60
C SER A 47 12.11 2.63 -6.07
N LEU A 48 10.87 2.48 -6.51
CA LEU A 48 9.71 3.23 -6.03
C LEU A 48 9.46 2.99 -4.53
N GLY A 49 9.41 1.72 -4.12
CA GLY A 49 9.14 1.36 -2.72
C GLY A 49 10.27 1.75 -1.78
N LEU A 50 11.54 1.57 -2.18
CA LEU A 50 12.70 1.92 -1.38
C LEU A 50 12.83 3.45 -1.22
N SER A 51 12.64 4.22 -2.30
CA SER A 51 12.67 5.68 -2.23
C SER A 51 11.54 6.24 -1.37
N ARG A 52 10.33 5.66 -1.46
CA ARG A 52 9.19 5.99 -0.59
C ARG A 52 9.52 5.72 0.88
N PHE A 53 10.14 4.60 1.18
CA PHE A 53 10.56 4.25 2.54
C PHE A 53 11.58 5.24 3.09
N ILE A 54 12.65 5.52 2.33
CA ILE A 54 13.72 6.45 2.75
C ILE A 54 13.16 7.87 2.92
N ALA A 55 12.41 8.37 1.94
CA ALA A 55 11.80 9.69 2.01
C ALA A 55 10.79 9.80 3.17
N GLY A 56 10.02 8.74 3.43
CA GLY A 56 9.07 8.66 4.54
C GLY A 56 9.70 8.85 5.92
N LEU A 57 10.96 8.45 6.10
CA LEU A 57 11.71 8.69 7.34
C LEU A 57 12.09 10.17 7.53
N LEU A 58 12.20 10.93 6.45
CA LEU A 58 12.72 12.31 6.44
C LEU A 58 11.62 13.37 6.29
N CYS A 59 10.45 13.00 5.72
CA CYS A 59 9.44 13.97 5.31
C CYS A 59 8.78 14.69 6.50
N GLY A 60 8.57 14.04 7.66
CA GLY A 60 7.87 14.62 8.80
C GLY A 60 8.44 15.97 9.25
N PRO A 61 9.72 16.04 9.72
CA PRO A 61 10.34 17.28 10.17
C PRO A 61 10.40 18.38 9.10
N VAL A 62 10.47 18.00 7.83
CA VAL A 62 10.50 18.93 6.70
C VAL A 62 9.13 19.56 6.48
N ILE A 63 8.08 18.75 6.49
CA ILE A 63 6.68 19.19 6.34
C ILE A 63 6.25 20.09 7.49
N ASP A 64 6.65 19.77 8.73
CA ASP A 64 6.31 20.55 9.91
C ASP A 64 6.92 21.96 9.86
N ARG A 65 8.12 22.10 9.29
CA ARG A 65 8.81 23.39 9.18
C ARG A 65 8.32 24.26 8.02
N ILE A 66 7.99 23.65 6.90
CA ILE A 66 7.70 24.37 5.64
C ILE A 66 6.18 24.50 5.43
N GLY A 67 5.41 23.52 5.89
CA GLY A 67 3.96 23.51 5.82
C GLY A 67 3.37 22.50 4.86
N ALA A 68 2.39 21.74 5.34
CA ALA A 68 1.78 20.61 4.62
C ALA A 68 1.10 21.01 3.30
N LYS A 69 0.45 22.19 3.23
CA LYS A 69 -0.23 22.66 2.01
C LYS A 69 0.74 22.78 0.83
N LEU A 70 1.95 23.31 1.08
CA LEU A 70 2.97 23.46 0.04
C LEU A 70 3.35 22.10 -0.55
N PHE A 71 3.62 21.11 0.32
CA PHE A 71 4.00 19.78 -0.13
C PHE A 71 2.89 19.05 -0.89
N LEU A 72 1.63 19.25 -0.54
CA LEU A 72 0.51 18.65 -1.28
C LEU A 72 0.48 19.13 -2.73
N TRP A 73 0.40 20.43 -2.98
CA TRP A 73 0.29 20.93 -4.34
C TRP A 73 1.59 20.78 -5.13
N LEU A 74 2.75 20.94 -4.47
CA LEU A 74 4.05 20.76 -5.12
C LEU A 74 4.29 19.31 -5.54
N SER A 75 3.91 18.34 -4.70
CA SER A 75 4.00 16.92 -5.02
C SER A 75 3.15 16.57 -6.25
N ASP A 76 1.90 17.04 -6.31
CA ASP A 76 1.04 16.79 -7.46
C ASP A 76 1.56 17.46 -8.72
N MET A 77 2.06 18.70 -8.63
CA MET A 77 2.63 19.40 -9.78
C MET A 77 3.88 18.68 -10.31
N ILE A 78 4.78 18.25 -9.43
CA ILE A 78 5.97 17.51 -9.87
C ILE A 78 5.59 16.18 -10.47
N ARG A 79 4.63 15.44 -9.89
CA ARG A 79 4.11 14.19 -10.47
C ARG A 79 3.48 14.44 -11.85
N ALA A 80 2.70 15.52 -12.01
CA ALA A 80 2.13 15.89 -13.30
C ALA A 80 3.22 16.09 -14.36
N ILE A 81 4.28 16.82 -14.03
CA ILE A 81 5.40 17.07 -14.95
C ILE A 81 6.14 15.75 -15.27
N ILE A 82 6.45 14.94 -14.28
CA ILE A 82 7.14 13.65 -14.46
C ILE A 82 6.34 12.75 -15.40
N VAL A 83 5.04 12.60 -15.15
CA VAL A 83 4.18 11.73 -15.94
C VAL A 83 3.99 12.27 -17.36
N LEU A 84 3.90 13.59 -17.55
CA LEU A 84 3.83 14.22 -18.86
C LEU A 84 5.12 14.01 -19.65
N VAL A 85 6.28 14.21 -19.03
CA VAL A 85 7.59 13.92 -19.65
C VAL A 85 7.69 12.46 -20.03
N LEU A 86 7.24 11.56 -19.17
CA LEU A 86 7.22 10.13 -19.46
C LEU A 86 6.32 9.81 -20.67
N ALA A 87 5.15 10.45 -20.78
CA ALA A 87 4.26 10.29 -21.93
C ALA A 87 4.94 10.72 -23.25
N ILE A 88 5.66 11.84 -23.24
CA ILE A 88 6.38 12.34 -24.42
C ILE A 88 7.52 11.38 -24.81
N LEU A 89 8.30 10.90 -23.82
CA LEU A 89 9.39 9.97 -24.07
C LEU A 89 8.89 8.62 -24.59
N LEU A 90 7.71 8.16 -24.15
CA LEU A 90 7.07 6.95 -24.70
C LEU A 90 6.64 7.16 -26.14
N TRP A 91 6.06 8.31 -26.45
CA TRP A 91 5.66 8.65 -27.82
C TRP A 91 6.83 8.61 -28.80
N ASP A 92 7.99 9.13 -28.38
CA ASP A 92 9.21 9.14 -29.22
C ASP A 92 9.98 7.82 -29.19
N HIS A 93 9.50 6.78 -28.50
CA HIS A 93 10.18 5.50 -28.30
C HIS A 93 11.62 5.63 -27.75
N THR A 94 11.89 6.68 -26.96
CA THR A 94 13.23 7.01 -26.44
C THR A 94 13.44 6.56 -24.99
N ILE A 95 12.48 5.85 -24.39
CA ILE A 95 12.57 5.41 -23.00
C ILE A 95 13.66 4.37 -22.82
N SER A 96 14.64 4.71 -21.95
CA SER A 96 15.64 3.79 -21.48
C SER A 96 15.30 3.22 -20.09
N PHE A 97 15.88 2.07 -19.74
CA PHE A 97 15.83 1.48 -18.43
C PHE A 97 16.18 2.49 -17.31
N VAL A 98 17.23 3.29 -17.51
CA VAL A 98 17.71 4.27 -16.52
C VAL A 98 16.64 5.33 -16.25
N ILE A 99 15.95 5.80 -17.28
CA ILE A 99 14.87 6.80 -17.14
C ILE A 99 13.73 6.25 -16.29
N LEU A 100 13.29 5.01 -16.53
CA LEU A 100 12.23 4.38 -15.74
C LEU A 100 12.61 4.24 -14.26
N ILE A 101 13.85 3.86 -13.97
CA ILE A 101 14.34 3.78 -12.58
C ILE A 101 14.39 5.17 -11.94
N MET A 102 14.93 6.19 -12.64
CA MET A 102 14.99 7.55 -12.12
C MET A 102 13.60 8.12 -11.81
N VAL A 103 12.65 7.93 -12.74
CA VAL A 103 11.25 8.32 -12.56
C VAL A 103 10.65 7.62 -11.35
N SER A 104 10.89 6.32 -11.18
CA SER A 104 10.36 5.55 -10.05
C SER A 104 10.92 6.01 -8.71
N VAL A 105 12.22 6.33 -8.63
CA VAL A 105 12.85 6.88 -7.44
C VAL A 105 12.23 8.23 -7.08
N LEU A 106 12.11 9.13 -8.05
CA LEU A 106 11.51 10.46 -7.84
C LEU A 106 10.05 10.34 -7.42
N PHE A 107 9.27 9.51 -8.13
CA PHE A 107 7.86 9.32 -7.86
C PHE A 107 7.62 8.76 -6.45
N GLY A 108 8.39 7.75 -6.04
CA GLY A 108 8.27 7.17 -4.70
C GLY A 108 8.62 8.16 -3.58
N ALA A 109 9.68 8.97 -3.77
CA ALA A 109 10.05 10.00 -2.81
C ALA A 109 8.95 11.07 -2.67
N ILE A 110 8.45 11.57 -3.80
CA ILE A 110 7.39 12.60 -3.84
C ILE A 110 6.10 12.08 -3.21
N ASP A 111 5.76 10.82 -3.44
CA ASP A 111 4.59 10.18 -2.87
C ASP A 111 4.66 10.10 -1.34
N ALA A 112 5.83 9.82 -0.76
CA ALA A 112 6.03 9.86 0.69
C ALA A 112 5.74 11.25 1.29
N PHE A 113 6.18 12.31 0.62
CA PHE A 113 5.89 13.70 1.03
C PHE A 113 4.40 14.02 0.92
N TYR A 114 3.73 13.59 -0.16
CA TYR A 114 2.30 13.79 -0.33
C TYR A 114 1.48 13.12 0.79
N TRP A 115 1.74 11.85 1.06
CA TRP A 115 1.05 11.09 2.10
C TRP A 115 1.24 11.70 3.49
N SER A 116 2.45 12.05 3.85
CA SER A 116 2.75 12.68 5.14
C SER A 116 2.12 14.07 5.26
N ALA A 117 2.15 14.88 4.20
CA ALA A 117 1.51 16.18 4.15
C ALA A 117 -0.03 16.05 4.24
N SER A 118 -0.60 15.02 3.60
CA SER A 118 -2.03 14.72 3.65
C SER A 118 -2.51 14.38 5.07
N GLU A 119 -1.70 13.65 5.86
CA GLU A 119 -2.00 13.41 7.27
C GLU A 119 -1.86 14.69 8.12
N SER A 120 -0.83 15.48 7.89
CA SER A 120 -0.53 16.69 8.67
C SER A 120 -1.53 17.83 8.46
N ILE A 121 -2.17 17.93 7.28
CA ILE A 121 -3.09 19.03 6.97
C ILE A 121 -4.46 18.83 7.59
N LYS A 122 -4.93 17.60 7.77
CA LYS A 122 -6.31 17.29 8.20
C LYS A 122 -6.75 18.03 9.49
N PRO A 123 -5.95 18.04 10.57
CA PRO A 123 -6.31 18.77 11.79
C PRO A 123 -6.38 20.30 11.61
N ARG A 124 -5.75 20.83 10.54
CA ARG A 124 -5.76 22.27 10.23
C ARG A 124 -6.94 22.68 9.34
N LEU A 125 -7.64 21.72 8.72
CA LEU A 125 -8.77 21.97 7.83
C LEU A 125 -10.10 22.06 8.57
N VAL A 126 -10.26 21.34 9.67
CA VAL A 126 -11.53 21.24 10.42
C VAL A 126 -11.28 21.34 11.91
N ALA A 127 -12.30 21.78 12.67
CA ALA A 127 -12.25 21.69 14.13
C ALA A 127 -12.22 20.24 14.61
N THR A 128 -11.67 20.00 15.80
CA THR A 128 -11.44 18.67 16.38
C THR A 128 -12.70 17.80 16.37
N GLU A 129 -13.88 18.39 16.55
CA GLU A 129 -15.17 17.71 16.52
C GLU A 129 -15.49 17.06 15.17
N TYR A 130 -15.01 17.66 14.05
CA TYR A 130 -15.26 17.19 12.69
C TYR A 130 -14.11 16.32 12.13
N LEU A 131 -13.01 16.16 12.87
CA LEU A 131 -11.83 15.44 12.41
C LEU A 131 -12.14 13.97 12.10
N SER A 132 -12.94 13.32 12.94
CA SER A 132 -13.37 11.93 12.70
C SER A 132 -14.16 11.81 11.39
N ARG A 133 -15.05 12.77 11.10
CA ARG A 133 -15.81 12.81 9.85
C ARG A 133 -14.91 13.00 8.64
N LEU A 134 -13.94 13.92 8.72
CA LEU A 134 -12.96 14.14 7.62
C LEU A 134 -12.11 12.90 7.38
N ASN A 135 -11.62 12.25 8.43
CA ASN A 135 -10.85 11.01 8.31
C ASN A 135 -11.68 9.89 7.66
N SER A 136 -12.95 9.78 8.00
CA SER A 136 -13.88 8.81 7.40
C SER A 136 -14.10 9.09 5.90
N GLN A 137 -14.30 10.35 5.53
CA GLN A 137 -14.43 10.78 4.13
C GLN A 137 -13.14 10.50 3.34
N TYR A 138 -12.00 10.87 3.90
CA TYR A 138 -10.68 10.60 3.31
C TYR A 138 -10.46 9.10 3.08
N PHE A 139 -10.74 8.27 4.08
CA PHE A 139 -10.63 6.82 3.96
C PHE A 139 -11.54 6.27 2.85
N THR A 140 -12.78 6.73 2.78
CA THR A 140 -13.72 6.33 1.72
C THR A 140 -13.20 6.71 0.34
N VAL A 141 -12.68 7.92 0.18
CA VAL A 141 -12.08 8.41 -1.06
C VAL A 141 -10.93 7.49 -1.50
N VAL A 142 -9.96 7.25 -0.62
CA VAL A 142 -8.80 6.39 -0.93
C VAL A 142 -9.24 4.96 -1.29
N ARG A 143 -10.22 4.40 -0.58
CA ARG A 143 -10.73 3.05 -0.89
C ARG A 143 -11.46 2.99 -2.22
N THR A 144 -12.21 4.02 -2.56
CA THR A 144 -12.88 4.12 -3.86
C THR A 144 -11.88 4.14 -5.02
N THR A 145 -10.78 4.88 -4.89
CA THR A 145 -9.74 4.92 -5.95
C THR A 145 -9.03 3.59 -6.13
N ILE A 146 -8.77 2.85 -5.06
CA ILE A 146 -8.15 1.51 -5.12
C ILE A 146 -9.05 0.50 -5.86
N ILE A 147 -10.38 0.67 -5.80
CA ILE A 147 -11.33 -0.23 -6.48
C ILE A 147 -11.53 0.19 -7.93
N LEU A 148 -11.79 1.47 -8.17
CA LEU A 148 -12.13 1.98 -9.49
C LEU A 148 -10.91 2.22 -10.38
N GLY A 149 -9.78 2.61 -9.77
CA GLY A 149 -8.57 2.98 -10.49
C GLY A 149 -8.07 1.90 -11.46
N PRO A 150 -7.94 0.64 -11.05
CA PRO A 150 -7.49 -0.42 -11.96
C PRO A 150 -8.43 -0.67 -13.14
N LEU A 151 -9.75 -0.54 -12.95
CA LEU A 151 -10.72 -0.67 -14.05
C LEU A 151 -10.61 0.48 -15.02
N ILE A 152 -10.48 1.71 -14.51
CA ILE A 152 -10.30 2.91 -15.32
C ILE A 152 -8.97 2.82 -16.07
N ALA A 153 -7.88 2.41 -15.41
CA ALA A 153 -6.57 2.23 -16.03
C ALA A 153 -6.61 1.24 -17.19
N ALA A 154 -7.22 0.09 -16.96
CA ALA A 154 -7.35 -0.96 -17.97
C ALA A 154 -8.18 -0.48 -19.18
N TRP A 155 -9.31 0.19 -18.92
CA TRP A 155 -10.12 0.80 -19.98
C TRP A 155 -9.35 1.86 -20.77
N MET A 156 -8.60 2.72 -20.08
CA MET A 156 -7.81 3.77 -20.74
C MET A 156 -6.73 3.17 -21.65
N VAL A 157 -5.98 2.18 -21.17
CA VAL A 157 -4.93 1.52 -21.97
C VAL A 157 -5.48 0.88 -23.23
N GLU A 158 -6.66 0.23 -23.14
CA GLU A 158 -7.30 -0.39 -24.31
C GLU A 158 -7.94 0.62 -25.28
N SER A 159 -8.49 1.71 -24.75
CA SER A 159 -9.31 2.64 -25.56
C SER A 159 -8.52 3.79 -26.14
N ILE A 160 -7.49 4.30 -25.46
CA ILE A 160 -6.79 5.53 -25.80
C ILE A 160 -5.27 5.42 -25.85
N SER A 161 -4.71 4.26 -25.69
CA SER A 161 -3.26 3.97 -25.59
C SER A 161 -2.60 4.36 -24.25
N ILE A 162 -1.36 3.90 -24.07
CA ILE A 162 -0.56 4.13 -22.86
C ILE A 162 -0.16 5.60 -22.74
N GLU A 163 0.29 6.22 -23.83
CA GLU A 163 0.76 7.62 -23.87
C GLU A 163 -0.35 8.59 -23.51
N HIS A 164 -1.53 8.42 -24.13
CA HIS A 164 -2.70 9.25 -23.85
C HIS A 164 -3.22 9.02 -22.41
N SER A 165 -3.10 7.79 -21.89
CA SER A 165 -3.43 7.50 -20.51
C SER A 165 -2.52 8.27 -19.52
N LEU A 166 -1.22 8.36 -19.80
CA LEU A 166 -0.28 9.15 -19.00
C LEU A 166 -0.60 10.66 -19.08
N ILE A 167 -0.96 11.18 -20.26
CA ILE A 167 -1.40 12.58 -20.39
C ILE A 167 -2.64 12.84 -19.52
N ALA A 168 -3.63 11.96 -19.56
CA ALA A 168 -4.82 12.10 -18.74
C ALA A 168 -4.50 12.05 -17.22
N ILE A 169 -3.57 11.20 -16.80
CA ILE A 169 -3.08 11.15 -15.41
C ILE A 169 -2.42 12.48 -15.02
N SER A 170 -1.57 13.05 -15.90
CA SER A 170 -0.97 14.36 -15.65
C SER A 170 -2.03 15.44 -15.43
N ILE A 171 -3.11 15.44 -16.24
CA ILE A 171 -4.23 16.35 -16.08
C ILE A 171 -4.92 16.17 -14.72
N LEU A 172 -5.11 14.93 -14.24
CA LEU A 172 -5.68 14.68 -12.90
C LEU A 172 -4.84 15.33 -11.80
N TYR A 173 -3.52 15.22 -11.85
CA TYR A 173 -2.63 15.85 -10.88
C TYR A 173 -2.67 17.39 -10.96
N VAL A 174 -2.75 17.97 -12.16
CA VAL A 174 -2.91 19.41 -12.34
C VAL A 174 -4.22 19.90 -11.71
N PHE A 175 -5.34 19.19 -11.93
CA PHE A 175 -6.62 19.52 -11.31
C PHE A 175 -6.58 19.39 -9.79
N SER A 176 -5.92 18.35 -9.25
CA SER A 176 -5.69 18.20 -7.81
C SER A 176 -4.89 19.38 -7.25
N THR A 177 -3.77 19.74 -7.89
CA THR A 177 -2.95 20.90 -7.52
C THR A 177 -3.81 22.17 -7.45
N PHE A 178 -4.61 22.41 -8.48
CA PHE A 178 -5.48 23.58 -8.53
C PHE A 178 -6.47 23.62 -7.35
N LEU A 179 -7.11 22.53 -7.04
CA LEU A 179 -8.01 22.44 -5.89
C LEU A 179 -7.29 22.71 -4.55
N ILE A 180 -6.07 22.18 -4.38
CA ILE A 180 -5.28 22.37 -3.15
C ILE A 180 -4.87 23.84 -3.00
N LEU A 181 -4.51 24.53 -4.07
CA LEU A 181 -4.17 25.95 -4.02
C LEU A 181 -5.31 26.82 -3.48
N PHE A 182 -6.58 26.46 -3.79
CA PHE A 182 -7.78 27.15 -3.30
C PHE A 182 -8.24 26.71 -1.90
N ILE A 183 -7.50 25.87 -1.20
CA ILE A 183 -7.76 25.55 0.20
C ILE A 183 -7.21 26.71 1.07
N ASP A 184 -8.06 27.27 1.90
CA ASP A 184 -7.65 28.28 2.85
C ASP A 184 -7.16 27.61 4.16
N SER A 185 -5.86 27.67 4.41
CA SER A 185 -5.22 27.01 5.55
C SER A 185 -5.01 27.95 6.76
N LYS A 186 -5.65 29.10 6.78
CA LYS A 186 -5.44 30.13 7.82
C LYS A 186 -6.09 29.86 9.18
N ASN A 187 -6.77 28.72 9.38
CA ASN A 187 -7.30 28.36 10.70
C ASN A 187 -6.23 27.65 11.56
N SER A 188 -5.20 28.40 11.96
CA SER A 188 -4.22 27.97 12.96
C SER A 188 -4.79 28.11 14.38
N HIS A 189 -5.81 27.32 14.75
CA HIS A 189 -6.17 27.14 16.15
C HIS A 189 -5.15 26.31 16.95
N LEU A 190 -4.01 25.95 16.33
CA LEU A 190 -2.97 25.10 16.92
C LEU A 190 -1.66 25.82 17.18
N GLU A 191 -1.62 27.16 17.14
CA GLU A 191 -0.38 27.92 17.42
C GLU A 191 0.14 27.81 18.87
N ASN A 192 -0.60 27.16 19.78
CA ASN A 192 -0.26 27.08 21.21
C ASN A 192 -0.06 25.66 21.76
N MET A 193 0.10 24.65 20.94
CA MET A 193 0.66 23.40 21.44
C MET A 193 2.20 23.50 21.38
N ASN A 194 2.78 24.20 22.33
CA ASN A 194 4.14 23.99 22.76
C ASN A 194 4.25 22.54 23.25
N ASP A 195 4.51 21.64 22.34
CA ASP A 195 4.92 20.30 22.67
C ASP A 195 6.36 20.35 23.24
N ASN A 196 6.40 20.55 24.56
CA ASN A 196 7.55 20.11 25.37
C ASN A 196 7.57 18.57 25.40
N ASN A 197 7.48 17.94 24.25
CA ASN A 197 7.77 16.53 24.13
C ASN A 197 9.29 16.40 24.03
N ASP A 198 9.88 15.84 25.09
CA ASP A 198 11.25 15.35 25.11
C ASP A 198 11.56 14.70 23.76
N LYS A 199 12.50 15.31 23.03
CA LYS A 199 13.01 14.79 21.76
C LYS A 199 13.78 13.50 22.01
N THR A 200 13.06 12.42 22.36
CA THR A 200 13.66 11.09 22.33
C THR A 200 14.11 10.83 20.89
N SER A 201 15.38 10.48 20.74
CA SER A 201 15.91 10.18 19.42
C SER A 201 15.12 9.04 18.81
N TYR A 202 14.65 9.19 17.57
CA TYR A 202 13.95 8.14 16.79
C TYR A 202 14.64 6.76 16.91
N PHE A 203 15.97 6.74 16.92
CA PHE A 203 16.76 5.53 17.13
C PHE A 203 16.62 4.94 18.54
N SER A 204 16.46 5.77 19.58
CA SER A 204 16.25 5.27 20.95
C SER A 204 14.87 4.63 21.09
N ASP A 205 13.85 5.19 20.45
CA ASP A 205 12.49 4.64 20.42
C ASP A 205 12.42 3.31 19.67
N LEU A 206 13.08 3.21 18.53
CA LEU A 206 13.23 1.94 17.81
C LEU A 206 13.94 0.89 18.66
N ARG A 207 15.04 1.24 19.35
CA ARG A 207 15.76 0.32 20.21
C ARG A 207 14.91 -0.20 21.37
N LEU A 208 14.10 0.64 21.99
CA LEU A 208 13.17 0.26 23.06
C LEU A 208 12.07 -0.67 22.52
N GLY A 209 11.52 -0.36 21.34
CA GLY A 209 10.55 -1.21 20.66
C GLY A 209 11.12 -2.59 20.33
N PHE A 210 12.34 -2.68 19.78
CA PHE A 210 13.03 -3.95 19.52
C PHE A 210 13.32 -4.73 20.81
N SER A 211 13.73 -4.06 21.88
CA SER A 211 13.94 -4.68 23.18
C SER A 211 12.66 -5.30 23.73
N PHE A 212 11.53 -4.62 23.59
CA PHE A 212 10.22 -5.13 23.97
C PHE A 212 9.81 -6.35 23.12
N LEU A 213 9.96 -6.27 21.81
CA LEU A 213 9.67 -7.38 20.90
C LEU A 213 10.50 -8.63 21.27
N ASN A 214 11.77 -8.45 21.57
CA ASN A 214 12.66 -9.56 21.93
C ASN A 214 12.26 -10.24 23.26
N ARG A 215 11.66 -9.48 24.19
CA ARG A 215 11.11 -10.00 25.45
C ARG A 215 9.75 -10.68 25.26
N GLN A 216 8.92 -10.15 24.35
CA GLN A 216 7.58 -10.66 24.03
C GLN A 216 7.62 -11.61 22.82
N LYS A 217 8.08 -12.85 23.08
CA LYS A 217 8.29 -13.87 22.01
C LYS A 217 7.07 -14.07 21.10
N MET A 218 5.86 -13.91 21.63
CA MET A 218 4.60 -14.07 20.88
C MET A 218 4.45 -13.01 19.77
N ILE A 219 4.71 -11.72 20.08
CA ILE A 219 4.66 -10.63 19.10
C ILE A 219 5.85 -10.73 18.15
N PHE A 220 7.01 -11.14 18.64
CA PHE A 220 8.20 -11.36 17.80
C PHE A 220 7.94 -12.41 16.70
N TYR A 221 7.36 -13.56 17.04
CA TYR A 221 6.99 -14.58 16.04
C TYR A 221 5.92 -14.09 15.06
N LEU A 222 4.94 -13.29 15.54
CA LEU A 222 3.96 -12.68 14.67
C LEU A 222 4.63 -11.77 13.61
N VAL A 223 5.58 -10.92 14.05
CA VAL A 223 6.31 -10.00 13.17
C VAL A 223 7.14 -10.76 12.12
N ILE A 224 7.84 -11.82 12.52
CA ILE A 224 8.59 -12.67 11.59
C ILE A 224 7.64 -13.33 10.57
N THR A 225 6.53 -13.90 11.05
CA THR A 225 5.54 -14.53 10.16
C THR A 225 4.98 -13.52 9.16
N MET A 226 4.61 -12.33 9.65
CA MET A 226 4.16 -11.23 8.78
C MET A 226 5.17 -10.88 7.70
N PHE A 227 6.46 -10.80 8.04
CA PHE A 227 7.51 -10.49 7.07
C PHE A 227 7.53 -11.49 5.91
N PHE A 228 7.59 -12.78 6.21
CA PHE A 228 7.66 -13.82 5.19
C PHE A 228 6.35 -13.99 4.40
N VAL A 229 5.20 -13.91 5.07
CA VAL A 229 3.90 -13.94 4.39
C VAL A 229 3.75 -12.73 3.47
N ASN A 230 4.18 -11.55 3.91
CA ASN A 230 4.16 -10.34 3.07
C ASN A 230 5.08 -10.45 1.86
N ILE A 231 6.23 -11.14 1.96
CA ILE A 231 7.09 -11.40 0.79
C ILE A 231 6.29 -12.19 -0.26
N GLY A 232 5.60 -13.26 0.12
CA GLY A 232 4.75 -14.01 -0.81
C GLY A 232 3.60 -13.17 -1.36
N ALA A 233 2.82 -12.53 -0.50
CA ALA A 233 1.63 -11.77 -0.89
C ALA A 233 1.95 -10.53 -1.76
N ASN A 234 3.02 -9.79 -1.45
CA ASN A 234 3.43 -8.61 -2.24
C ASN A 234 4.17 -8.99 -3.52
N GLY A 235 4.87 -10.14 -3.53
CA GLY A 235 5.48 -10.68 -4.73
C GLY A 235 4.45 -11.00 -5.81
N VAL A 236 3.27 -11.46 -5.44
CA VAL A 236 2.16 -11.75 -6.36
C VAL A 236 1.70 -10.52 -7.15
N ASN A 237 1.81 -9.31 -6.60
CA ASN A 237 1.47 -8.08 -7.32
C ASN A 237 2.32 -7.86 -8.58
N VAL A 238 3.57 -8.33 -8.58
CA VAL A 238 4.45 -8.32 -9.76
C VAL A 238 4.01 -9.35 -10.80
N LEU A 239 3.43 -10.47 -10.35
CA LEU A 239 3.01 -11.57 -11.22
C LEU A 239 1.69 -11.29 -11.94
N PHE A 240 0.78 -10.47 -11.37
CA PHE A 240 -0.54 -10.22 -11.94
C PHE A 240 -0.52 -9.62 -13.36
N PRO A 241 0.32 -8.63 -13.71
CA PRO A 241 0.41 -8.14 -15.08
C PRO A 241 0.82 -9.22 -16.08
N PHE A 242 1.80 -10.05 -15.72
CA PHE A 242 2.23 -11.17 -16.56
C PHE A 242 1.18 -12.29 -16.64
N LEU A 243 0.44 -12.52 -15.56
CA LEU A 243 -0.70 -13.46 -15.56
C LEU A 243 -1.80 -13.00 -16.51
N ALA A 244 -2.20 -11.73 -16.42
CA ALA A 244 -3.23 -11.14 -17.28
C ALA A 244 -2.81 -11.26 -18.76
N LYS A 245 -1.56 -10.93 -19.07
CA LYS A 245 -1.00 -11.08 -20.42
C LYS A 245 -1.04 -12.53 -20.91
N ASN A 246 -0.63 -13.49 -20.09
CA ASN A 246 -0.58 -14.91 -20.47
C ASN A 246 -1.97 -15.53 -20.66
N VAL A 247 -3.00 -15.02 -19.97
CA VAL A 247 -4.37 -15.58 -20.06
C VAL A 247 -5.11 -15.06 -21.28
N SER A 248 -4.95 -13.79 -21.64
CA SER A 248 -5.77 -13.17 -22.69
C SER A 248 -5.06 -12.15 -23.57
N GLY A 249 -3.96 -11.57 -23.12
CA GLY A 249 -3.27 -10.50 -23.82
C GLY A 249 -3.85 -9.09 -23.62
N ASP A 250 -5.00 -8.93 -22.94
CA ASP A 250 -5.68 -7.65 -22.79
C ASP A 250 -5.49 -7.04 -21.39
N ALA A 251 -5.28 -5.72 -21.31
CA ALA A 251 -5.11 -4.96 -20.06
C ALA A 251 -6.34 -5.04 -19.13
N LYS A 252 -7.56 -5.22 -19.68
CA LYS A 252 -8.80 -5.34 -18.89
C LYS A 252 -8.75 -6.46 -17.86
N TYR A 253 -8.06 -7.55 -18.16
CA TYR A 253 -7.92 -8.68 -17.23
C TYR A 253 -7.10 -8.31 -15.99
N LEU A 254 -6.09 -7.46 -16.14
CA LEU A 254 -5.34 -6.91 -15.00
C LEU A 254 -6.24 -6.02 -14.14
N GLY A 255 -7.06 -5.16 -14.77
CA GLY A 255 -8.06 -4.34 -14.08
C GLY A 255 -9.04 -5.20 -13.27
N TYR A 256 -9.57 -6.27 -13.84
CA TYR A 256 -10.49 -7.19 -13.15
C TYR A 256 -9.82 -7.92 -11.99
N ILE A 257 -8.55 -8.34 -12.11
CA ILE A 257 -7.78 -8.98 -11.04
C ILE A 257 -7.66 -8.03 -9.83
N TYR A 258 -7.15 -6.82 -10.03
CA TYR A 258 -6.97 -5.86 -8.94
C TYR A 258 -8.30 -5.42 -8.31
N SER A 259 -9.33 -5.23 -9.13
CA SER A 259 -10.66 -4.84 -8.62
C SER A 259 -11.32 -5.96 -7.85
N SER A 260 -11.19 -7.20 -8.30
CA SER A 260 -11.69 -8.38 -7.58
C SER A 260 -11.05 -8.50 -6.19
N MET A 261 -9.72 -8.33 -6.11
CA MET A 261 -8.99 -8.33 -4.83
C MET A 261 -9.45 -7.20 -3.90
N SER A 262 -9.61 -6.00 -4.45
CA SER A 262 -10.05 -4.83 -3.70
C SER A 262 -11.48 -4.96 -3.19
N MET A 263 -12.38 -5.51 -3.99
CA MET A 263 -13.77 -5.80 -3.60
C MET A 263 -13.84 -6.81 -2.45
N GLY A 264 -13.03 -7.87 -2.49
CA GLY A 264 -12.91 -8.82 -1.38
C GLY A 264 -12.49 -8.14 -0.08
N SER A 265 -11.44 -7.33 -0.13
CA SER A 265 -10.95 -6.59 1.04
C SER A 265 -11.97 -5.58 1.57
N LEU A 266 -12.69 -4.88 0.69
CA LEU A 266 -13.75 -3.95 1.06
C LEU A 266 -14.90 -4.67 1.78
N LEU A 267 -15.36 -5.80 1.25
CA LEU A 267 -16.45 -6.56 1.84
C LEU A 267 -16.13 -6.98 3.28
N THR A 268 -14.92 -7.40 3.54
CA THR A 268 -14.45 -7.69 4.91
C THR A 268 -14.50 -6.46 5.80
N GLY A 269 -14.03 -5.31 5.31
CA GLY A 269 -14.13 -4.04 6.04
C GLY A 269 -15.56 -3.69 6.40
N LEU A 270 -16.51 -3.86 5.47
CA LEU A 270 -17.94 -3.62 5.70
C LEU A 270 -18.52 -4.59 6.74
N ILE A 271 -18.18 -5.87 6.70
CA ILE A 271 -18.63 -6.86 7.69
C ILE A 271 -18.18 -6.45 9.09
N PHE A 272 -16.94 -6.05 9.25
CA PHE A 272 -16.40 -5.65 10.57
C PHE A 272 -16.81 -4.25 11.03
N SER A 273 -17.30 -3.39 10.15
CA SER A 273 -17.91 -2.12 10.56
C SER A 273 -19.22 -2.32 11.32
N VAL A 274 -19.93 -3.41 11.05
CA VAL A 274 -21.20 -3.76 11.68
C VAL A 274 -21.02 -4.76 12.83
N LYS A 275 -20.07 -5.68 12.68
CA LYS A 275 -19.86 -6.79 13.64
C LYS A 275 -18.52 -6.64 14.35
N SER A 276 -18.54 -6.28 15.64
CA SER A 276 -17.32 -6.17 16.44
C SER A 276 -16.71 -7.55 16.76
N ILE A 277 -15.38 -7.63 16.72
CA ILE A 277 -14.65 -8.85 17.12
C ILE A 277 -14.34 -8.75 18.61
N HIS A 278 -14.97 -9.62 19.41
CA HIS A 278 -14.77 -9.62 20.87
C HIS A 278 -13.49 -10.35 21.32
N LYS A 279 -13.05 -11.36 20.57
CA LYS A 279 -11.81 -12.09 20.88
C LYS A 279 -10.97 -12.25 19.62
N VAL A 280 -9.71 -11.82 19.67
CA VAL A 280 -8.73 -12.04 18.61
C VAL A 280 -7.64 -12.92 19.16
N GLU A 281 -7.61 -14.17 18.70
CA GLU A 281 -6.59 -15.15 19.07
C GLU A 281 -5.50 -15.18 17.98
N LEU A 282 -4.25 -15.33 18.40
CA LEU A 282 -3.12 -15.44 17.49
C LEU A 282 -3.25 -16.61 16.50
N LYS A 283 -3.89 -17.70 16.95
CA LYS A 283 -4.20 -18.87 16.12
C LYS A 283 -5.05 -18.49 14.89
N ILE A 284 -6.03 -17.61 15.06
CA ILE A 284 -6.92 -17.15 13.95
C ILE A 284 -6.10 -16.35 12.95
N ILE A 285 -5.16 -15.52 13.40
CA ILE A 285 -4.27 -14.75 12.53
C ILE A 285 -3.40 -15.70 11.70
N TYR A 286 -2.77 -16.69 12.30
CA TYR A 286 -1.93 -17.66 11.58
C TYR A 286 -2.74 -18.54 10.62
N LEU A 287 -3.97 -18.94 11.00
CA LEU A 287 -4.89 -19.64 10.07
C LEU A 287 -5.29 -18.75 8.89
N SER A 288 -5.50 -17.46 9.11
CA SER A 288 -5.78 -16.51 8.03
C SER A 288 -4.60 -16.37 7.07
N PHE A 289 -3.38 -16.29 7.58
CA PHE A 289 -2.18 -16.31 6.76
C PHE A 289 -2.04 -17.60 5.95
N LEU A 290 -2.31 -18.75 6.59
CA LEU A 290 -2.27 -20.06 5.93
C LEU A 290 -3.29 -20.13 4.79
N LEU A 291 -4.53 -19.66 5.04
CA LEU A 291 -5.58 -19.66 4.03
C LEU A 291 -5.27 -18.69 2.87
N GLN A 292 -4.70 -17.52 3.15
CA GLN A 292 -4.23 -16.59 2.13
C GLN A 292 -3.14 -17.22 1.26
N ALA A 293 -2.15 -17.84 1.89
CA ALA A 293 -1.02 -18.46 1.21
C ALA A 293 -1.46 -19.68 0.36
N THR A 294 -2.40 -20.48 0.85
CA THR A 294 -2.99 -21.57 0.05
C THR A 294 -3.79 -21.07 -1.15
N GLY A 295 -4.53 -19.97 -0.99
CA GLY A 295 -5.20 -19.29 -2.11
C GLY A 295 -4.22 -18.81 -3.17
N ILE A 296 -3.09 -18.23 -2.77
CA ILE A 296 -2.02 -17.80 -3.68
C ILE A 296 -1.42 -19.01 -4.40
N ALA A 297 -1.07 -20.08 -3.68
CA ALA A 297 -0.53 -21.31 -4.27
C ALA A 297 -1.51 -21.93 -5.26
N ALA A 298 -2.80 -21.89 -4.98
CA ALA A 298 -3.85 -22.48 -5.82
C ALA A 298 -3.95 -21.81 -7.21
N LEU A 299 -3.52 -20.55 -7.37
CA LEU A 299 -3.46 -19.88 -8.67
C LEU A 299 -2.52 -20.60 -9.67
N CYS A 300 -1.56 -21.39 -9.18
CA CYS A 300 -0.70 -22.23 -10.01
C CYS A 300 -1.48 -23.27 -10.85
N PHE A 301 -2.61 -23.77 -10.33
CA PHE A 301 -3.33 -24.90 -10.91
C PHE A 301 -4.43 -24.51 -11.89
N THR A 302 -4.67 -23.22 -12.11
CA THR A 302 -5.76 -22.77 -12.99
C THR A 302 -5.28 -21.80 -14.06
N GLN A 303 -5.92 -21.89 -15.23
CA GLN A 303 -5.82 -20.91 -16.33
C GLN A 303 -7.19 -20.31 -16.65
N ASN A 304 -8.24 -20.83 -16.02
CA ASN A 304 -9.57 -20.29 -16.21
C ASN A 304 -9.69 -18.95 -15.49
N PHE A 305 -9.96 -17.90 -16.26
CA PHE A 305 -10.00 -16.54 -15.75
C PHE A 305 -11.05 -16.32 -14.65
N LEU A 306 -12.23 -16.93 -14.77
CA LEU A 306 -13.27 -16.83 -13.73
C LEU A 306 -12.81 -17.46 -12.41
N ILE A 307 -12.10 -18.59 -12.48
CA ILE A 307 -11.55 -19.25 -11.30
C ILE A 307 -10.46 -18.39 -10.67
N ILE A 308 -9.61 -17.76 -11.50
CA ILE A 308 -8.59 -16.81 -11.03
C ILE A 308 -9.26 -15.65 -10.27
N LEU A 309 -10.33 -15.05 -10.83
CA LEU A 309 -11.04 -13.95 -10.15
C LEU A 309 -11.64 -14.39 -8.82
N ILE A 310 -12.21 -15.60 -8.73
CA ILE A 310 -12.75 -16.14 -7.47
C ILE A 310 -11.62 -16.30 -6.44
N PHE A 311 -10.48 -16.90 -6.81
CA PHE A 311 -9.36 -17.03 -5.88
C PHE A 311 -8.82 -15.69 -5.44
N VAL A 312 -8.64 -14.74 -6.35
CA VAL A 312 -8.15 -13.40 -6.03
C VAL A 312 -9.15 -12.63 -5.15
N PHE A 313 -10.45 -12.78 -5.37
CA PHE A 313 -11.47 -12.24 -4.49
C PHE A 313 -11.39 -12.82 -3.07
N VAL A 314 -11.23 -14.12 -2.94
CA VAL A 314 -11.06 -14.80 -1.63
C VAL A 314 -9.76 -14.36 -0.96
N ILE A 315 -8.65 -14.24 -1.70
CA ILE A 315 -7.38 -13.69 -1.19
C ILE A 315 -7.60 -12.26 -0.67
N GLY A 316 -8.36 -11.44 -1.41
CA GLY A 316 -8.75 -10.10 -1.00
C GLY A 316 -9.56 -10.07 0.30
N LEU A 317 -10.58 -10.95 0.43
CA LEU A 317 -11.36 -11.12 1.66
C LEU A 317 -10.45 -11.42 2.86
N ILE A 318 -9.54 -12.37 2.71
CA ILE A 318 -8.63 -12.78 3.77
C ILE A 318 -7.64 -11.66 4.10
N THR A 319 -7.13 -10.93 3.10
CA THR A 319 -6.27 -9.76 3.30
C THR A 319 -6.96 -8.68 4.12
N GLY A 320 -8.24 -8.40 3.82
CA GLY A 320 -9.06 -7.49 4.62
C GLY A 320 -9.24 -7.98 6.06
N PHE A 321 -9.47 -9.29 6.24
CA PHE A 321 -9.61 -9.91 7.55
C PHE A 321 -8.33 -9.77 8.38
N ILE A 322 -7.17 -10.08 7.81
CA ILE A 322 -5.85 -9.90 8.42
C ILE A 322 -5.61 -8.45 8.80
N GLY A 323 -5.99 -7.51 7.92
CA GLY A 323 -5.86 -6.07 8.12
C GLY A 323 -6.64 -5.53 9.32
N VAL A 324 -7.70 -6.21 9.76
CA VAL A 324 -8.45 -5.88 10.97
C VAL A 324 -7.91 -6.63 12.20
N LEU A 325 -7.59 -7.91 12.04
CA LEU A 325 -7.17 -8.77 13.16
C LEU A 325 -5.84 -8.33 13.76
N ILE A 326 -4.82 -8.03 12.93
CA ILE A 326 -3.48 -7.73 13.42
C ILE A 326 -3.45 -6.46 14.27
N PRO A 327 -3.95 -5.30 13.80
CA PRO A 327 -3.99 -4.10 14.64
C PRO A 327 -4.77 -4.32 15.92
N THR A 328 -5.93 -5.01 15.86
CA THR A 328 -6.75 -5.30 17.04
C THR A 328 -6.01 -6.18 18.05
N PHE A 329 -5.29 -7.21 17.59
CA PHE A 329 -4.50 -8.07 18.44
C PHE A 329 -3.35 -7.28 19.11
N VAL A 330 -2.60 -6.50 18.33
CA VAL A 330 -1.47 -5.69 18.84
C VAL A 330 -1.95 -4.67 19.86
N GLN A 331 -3.04 -3.96 19.58
CA GLN A 331 -3.62 -2.97 20.51
C GLN A 331 -4.05 -3.56 21.85
N ARG A 332 -4.44 -4.84 21.87
CA ARG A 332 -4.82 -5.55 23.11
C ARG A 332 -3.66 -6.19 23.84
N SER A 333 -2.60 -6.56 23.12
CA SER A 333 -1.47 -7.31 23.67
C SER A 333 -0.28 -6.43 24.09
N VAL A 334 -0.24 -5.17 23.64
CA VAL A 334 0.86 -4.24 23.91
C VAL A 334 0.39 -3.13 24.84
N PRO A 335 1.13 -2.83 25.91
CA PRO A 335 0.86 -1.69 26.79
C PRO A 335 0.78 -0.38 25.99
N ILE A 336 -0.15 0.51 26.36
CA ILE A 336 -0.49 1.72 25.58
C ILE A 336 0.73 2.64 25.37
N HIS A 337 1.65 2.73 26.33
CA HIS A 337 2.87 3.55 26.25
C HIS A 337 3.93 2.99 25.28
N LEU A 338 3.83 1.71 24.87
CA LEU A 338 4.72 1.06 23.88
C LEU A 338 4.05 0.84 22.53
N LEU A 339 2.74 1.05 22.43
CA LEU A 339 1.95 0.72 21.26
C LEU A 339 2.47 1.45 19.99
N GLY A 340 2.79 2.74 20.11
CA GLY A 340 3.35 3.51 19.01
C GLY A 340 4.68 2.95 18.51
N ARG A 341 5.59 2.58 19.41
CA ARG A 341 6.91 2.03 19.08
C ARG A 341 6.81 0.65 18.41
N VAL A 342 5.93 -0.21 18.90
CA VAL A 342 5.69 -1.53 18.28
C VAL A 342 5.06 -1.38 16.91
N ASN A 343 4.05 -0.53 16.76
CA ASN A 343 3.42 -0.26 15.45
C ASN A 343 4.41 0.31 14.45
N SER A 344 5.29 1.23 14.84
CA SER A 344 6.32 1.78 13.95
C SER A 344 7.26 0.69 13.41
N ILE A 345 7.69 -0.26 14.27
CA ILE A 345 8.52 -1.39 13.82
C ILE A 345 7.75 -2.30 12.86
N MET A 346 6.50 -2.63 13.19
CA MET A 346 5.66 -3.47 12.31
C MET A 346 5.43 -2.80 10.95
N MET A 347 5.17 -1.50 10.91
CA MET A 347 5.06 -0.73 9.67
C MET A 347 6.37 -0.71 8.88
N ALA A 348 7.50 -0.44 9.54
CA ALA A 348 8.81 -0.44 8.88
C ALA A 348 9.13 -1.80 8.23
N ILE A 349 8.87 -2.90 8.94
CA ILE A 349 9.06 -4.26 8.42
C ILE A 349 8.12 -4.54 7.24
N SER A 350 6.85 -4.15 7.33
CA SER A 350 5.89 -4.31 6.24
C SER A 350 6.27 -3.48 5.01
N MET A 351 6.68 -2.22 5.22
CA MET A 351 7.12 -1.33 4.13
C MET A 351 8.38 -1.83 3.44
N LEU A 352 9.32 -2.41 4.18
CA LEU A 352 10.56 -2.94 3.60
C LEU A 352 10.34 -4.28 2.88
N SER A 353 9.43 -5.14 3.37
CA SER A 353 9.15 -6.44 2.76
C SER A 353 8.58 -6.31 1.35
N THR A 354 7.81 -5.26 1.08
CA THR A 354 7.14 -5.04 -0.22
C THR A 354 8.14 -4.85 -1.38
N PRO A 355 9.05 -3.87 -1.36
CA PRO A 355 9.99 -3.70 -2.47
C PRO A 355 10.95 -4.88 -2.63
N VAL A 356 11.37 -5.50 -1.52
CA VAL A 356 12.22 -6.71 -1.57
C VAL A 356 11.50 -7.85 -2.27
N ALA A 357 10.24 -8.10 -1.92
CA ALA A 357 9.42 -9.11 -2.57
C ALA A 357 9.24 -8.83 -4.07
N GLN A 358 8.91 -7.60 -4.40
CA GLN A 358 8.69 -7.18 -5.78
C GLN A 358 9.95 -7.35 -6.63
N PHE A 359 11.12 -7.05 -6.08
CA PHE A 359 12.39 -7.27 -6.78
C PHE A 359 12.68 -8.76 -6.99
N ILE A 360 12.59 -9.58 -5.93
CA ILE A 360 12.85 -11.01 -6.02
C ILE A 360 11.93 -11.68 -7.04
N PHE A 361 10.61 -11.45 -6.92
CA PHE A 361 9.64 -12.06 -7.84
C PHE A 361 9.75 -11.47 -9.24
N GLY A 362 10.06 -10.17 -9.38
CA GLY A 362 10.31 -9.54 -10.67
C GLY A 362 11.45 -10.21 -11.45
N VAL A 363 12.61 -10.30 -10.83
CA VAL A 363 13.76 -11.02 -11.43
C VAL A 363 13.40 -12.46 -11.76
N SER A 364 12.63 -13.12 -10.89
CA SER A 364 12.29 -14.54 -11.08
C SER A 364 11.37 -14.81 -12.28
N VAL A 365 10.56 -13.81 -12.70
CA VAL A 365 9.67 -13.96 -13.87
C VAL A 365 10.45 -14.25 -15.16
N ASP A 366 11.65 -13.71 -15.29
CA ASP A 366 12.46 -13.89 -16.51
C ASP A 366 13.08 -15.30 -16.62
N TYR A 367 13.19 -16.02 -15.49
CA TYR A 367 13.84 -17.34 -15.43
C TYR A 367 12.88 -18.51 -15.20
N PHE A 368 11.73 -18.26 -14.59
CA PHE A 368 10.81 -19.30 -14.18
C PHE A 368 9.41 -19.07 -14.75
N ASN A 369 8.71 -20.18 -15.00
CA ASN A 369 7.31 -20.09 -15.38
C ASN A 369 6.48 -19.46 -14.24
N ILE A 370 5.64 -18.51 -14.59
CA ILE A 370 4.81 -17.75 -13.64
C ILE A 370 3.98 -18.63 -12.70
N LYS A 371 3.55 -19.80 -13.16
CA LYS A 371 2.80 -20.76 -12.32
C LYS A 371 3.62 -21.24 -11.13
N TYR A 372 4.90 -21.57 -11.35
CA TYR A 372 5.78 -21.98 -10.25
C TYR A 372 6.03 -20.83 -9.27
N LEU A 373 6.05 -19.60 -9.75
CA LEU A 373 6.23 -18.42 -8.88
C LEU A 373 5.02 -18.20 -7.96
N PHE A 374 3.80 -18.41 -8.43
CA PHE A 374 2.61 -18.42 -7.57
C PHE A 374 2.70 -19.53 -6.52
N PHE A 375 3.13 -20.72 -6.91
CA PHE A 375 3.32 -21.83 -5.98
C PHE A 375 4.38 -21.50 -4.93
N ILE A 376 5.55 -20.98 -5.33
CA ILE A 376 6.64 -20.59 -4.41
C ILE A 376 6.17 -19.49 -3.44
N ALA A 377 5.48 -18.46 -3.95
CA ALA A 377 4.93 -17.39 -3.14
C ALA A 377 3.97 -17.92 -2.06
N GLY A 378 3.06 -18.82 -2.46
CA GLY A 378 2.15 -19.48 -1.53
C GLY A 378 2.86 -20.44 -0.58
N ALA A 379 3.79 -21.27 -1.07
CA ALA A 379 4.54 -22.22 -0.25
C ALA A 379 5.33 -21.52 0.86
N LEU A 380 5.96 -20.37 0.57
CA LEU A 380 6.64 -19.56 1.59
C LEU A 380 5.69 -19.16 2.71
N GLY A 381 4.49 -18.69 2.39
CA GLY A 381 3.48 -18.31 3.37
C GLY A 381 2.91 -19.53 4.12
N ILE A 382 2.70 -20.66 3.46
CA ILE A 382 2.22 -21.91 4.08
C ILE A 382 3.24 -22.40 5.11
N VAL A 383 4.51 -22.52 4.74
CA VAL A 383 5.57 -23.02 5.64
C VAL A 383 5.72 -22.13 6.87
N THR A 384 5.75 -20.82 6.66
CA THR A 384 5.90 -19.89 7.79
C THR A 384 4.67 -19.85 8.69
N SER A 385 3.47 -19.91 8.15
CA SER A 385 2.23 -19.93 8.94
C SER A 385 2.08 -21.23 9.72
N LEU A 386 2.37 -22.38 9.13
CA LEU A 386 2.35 -23.68 9.81
C LEU A 386 3.39 -23.76 10.92
N SER A 387 4.63 -23.31 10.66
CA SER A 387 5.68 -23.26 11.67
C SER A 387 5.27 -22.42 12.88
N SER A 388 4.62 -21.28 12.64
CA SER A 388 4.15 -20.38 13.69
C SER A 388 2.97 -20.95 14.47
N LEU A 389 2.06 -21.67 13.81
CA LEU A 389 0.97 -22.41 14.48
C LEU A 389 1.53 -23.48 15.42
N LEU A 390 2.47 -24.29 14.96
CA LEU A 390 3.11 -25.35 15.77
C LEU A 390 3.87 -24.78 16.98
N ILE A 391 4.57 -23.66 16.81
CA ILE A 391 5.27 -22.99 17.91
C ILE A 391 4.27 -22.43 18.93
N ASN A 392 3.15 -21.88 18.47
CA ASN A 392 2.12 -21.33 19.34
C ASN A 392 1.43 -22.43 20.16
N GLU A 393 1.12 -23.59 19.58
CA GLU A 393 0.52 -24.72 20.28
C GLU A 393 1.45 -25.34 21.33
N ARG A 394 2.77 -25.44 21.04
CA ARG A 394 3.75 -25.97 21.98
C ARG A 394 4.00 -25.12 23.23
N LYS A 395 3.74 -23.79 23.11
CA LYS A 395 3.98 -22.84 24.21
C LYS A 395 2.79 -22.67 25.15
N GLY A 396 1.65 -23.32 24.86
CA GLY A 396 0.41 -23.15 25.59
C GLY A 396 -0.03 -21.68 25.61
N THR A 397 -1.29 -21.39 25.37
CA THR A 397 -1.82 -20.04 25.62
C THR A 397 -1.40 -19.60 27.01
N PRO A 398 -0.70 -18.46 27.19
CA PRO A 398 -0.54 -17.90 28.53
C PRO A 398 -1.96 -17.69 29.06
N ARG A 399 -2.32 -18.39 30.14
CA ARG A 399 -3.53 -18.05 30.89
C ARG A 399 -3.43 -16.57 31.22
N GLU A 400 -4.51 -15.85 30.95
CA GLU A 400 -4.73 -14.48 31.33
C GLU A 400 -4.28 -14.26 32.79
N THR A 401 -3.09 -13.74 32.99
CA THR A 401 -2.73 -13.03 34.22
C THR A 401 -3.05 -11.56 33.94
N VAL A 402 -4.36 -11.29 33.93
CA VAL A 402 -4.86 -9.93 34.19
C VAL A 402 -4.78 -9.76 35.70
N MET A 403 -3.84 -8.96 36.19
CA MET A 403 -3.96 -8.14 37.38
C MET A 403 -3.58 -6.72 37.04
#